data_5c6cf9e026fff001d66c22e0de820af6
#
_entry.id   5c6cf9e026fff001d66c22e0de820af6
#
_cell.length_a   1.000
_cell.length_b   1.000
_cell.length_c   1.000
_cell.angle_alpha   90.00
_cell.angle_beta   90.00
_cell.angle_gamma   90.00
#
_symmetry.space_group_name_H-M   'P 1'
#
loop_
_entity.id
_entity.type
_entity.pdbx_description
1 polymer ?
#
loop_
_entity_poly.entity_id
_entity_poly.type
_entity_poly.pdbx_seq_one_letter_code
_entity_poly.pdbx_strand_id
1 'polypeptide(L)'
;MTEPRHPVGLLDTCVIVDIAQIDDDQLPIHARISTITLAELGIGIALAPSPQILALRTERLLEVEHAFDALHFCPSAARRFTTMAKLVVAEGRNQKPRKCDLMIAAIASVNDLPLYTRNPDDFKGLDPVLTLIPV
;
A
#
# COMPACT_ATOMS: atom_id res chain seq x y z
N MET A 1 -17.13 15.72 15.79
CA MET A 1 -16.46 14.64 16.50
C MET A 1 -15.66 13.82 15.52
N THR A 2 -14.36 13.75 15.71
CA THR A 2 -13.47 12.97 14.83
C THR A 2 -13.51 11.50 15.26
N GLU A 3 -13.56 10.61 14.29
CA GLU A 3 -13.44 9.17 14.56
C GLU A 3 -12.06 8.87 15.17
N PRO A 4 -11.98 7.90 16.10
CA PRO A 4 -10.68 7.52 16.67
C PRO A 4 -9.76 6.97 15.56
N ARG A 5 -8.49 7.33 15.64
CA ARG A 5 -7.48 6.80 14.70
C ARG A 5 -7.30 5.31 14.94
N HIS A 6 -7.09 4.58 13.85
CA HIS A 6 -6.71 3.17 13.97
C HIS A 6 -5.34 3.04 14.63
N PRO A 7 -5.16 2.08 15.55
CA PRO A 7 -3.86 1.91 16.21
C PRO A 7 -2.75 1.51 15.24
N VAL A 8 -3.03 0.63 14.28
CA VAL A 8 -2.06 0.18 13.28
C VAL A 8 -2.75 0.12 11.91
N GLY A 9 -2.05 0.49 10.86
CA GLY A 9 -2.56 0.40 9.50
C GLY A 9 -1.44 0.28 8.49
N LEU A 10 -1.74 -0.31 7.34
CA LEU A 10 -0.82 -0.43 6.22
C LEU A 10 -1.04 0.72 5.25
N LEU A 11 0.04 1.37 4.84
CA LEU A 11 -0.02 2.46 3.86
C LEU A 11 0.26 1.92 2.46
N ASP A 12 -0.64 2.23 1.52
CA ASP A 12 -0.41 2.00 0.10
C ASP A 12 0.73 2.90 -0.39
N THR A 13 1.40 2.52 -1.46
CA THR A 13 2.54 3.27 -2.01
C THR A 13 2.19 4.73 -2.30
N CYS A 14 1.00 5.00 -2.85
CA CYS A 14 0.56 6.36 -3.14
C CYS A 14 0.48 7.25 -1.87
N VAL A 15 0.17 6.68 -0.73
CA VAL A 15 0.14 7.40 0.55
C VAL A 15 1.56 7.80 0.97
N ILE A 16 2.52 6.91 0.79
CA ILE A 16 3.93 7.20 1.07
C ILE A 16 4.45 8.31 0.17
N VAL A 17 4.13 8.26 -1.12
CA VAL A 17 4.56 9.28 -2.08
C VAL A 17 4.03 10.67 -1.69
N ASP A 18 2.80 10.74 -1.22
CA ASP A 18 2.11 11.99 -0.90
C ASP A 18 2.08 12.30 0.61
N ILE A 19 2.88 11.62 1.41
CA ILE A 19 2.75 11.65 2.89
C ILE A 19 2.88 13.06 3.46
N ALA A 20 3.67 13.91 2.85
CA ALA A 20 3.84 15.30 3.29
C ALA A 20 2.58 16.15 3.10
N GLN A 21 1.64 15.70 2.27
CA GLN A 21 0.38 16.39 1.95
C GLN A 21 -0.81 15.83 2.74
N ILE A 22 -0.58 14.84 3.59
CA ILE A 22 -1.64 14.17 4.35
C ILE A 22 -1.50 14.53 5.82
N ASP A 23 -2.59 14.97 6.43
CA ASP A 23 -2.60 15.29 7.86
C ASP A 23 -2.40 14.03 8.71
N ASP A 24 -1.63 14.14 9.77
CA ASP A 24 -1.33 13.01 10.66
C ASP A 24 -2.59 12.37 11.24
N ASP A 25 -3.64 13.15 11.47
CA ASP A 25 -4.89 12.64 12.02
C ASP A 25 -5.68 11.77 11.04
N GLN A 26 -5.35 11.81 9.75
CA GLN A 26 -5.91 10.93 8.72
C GLN A 26 -5.18 9.59 8.62
N LEU A 27 -4.05 9.45 9.28
CA LEU A 27 -3.20 8.27 9.24
C LEU A 27 -3.35 7.43 10.52
N PRO A 28 -2.97 6.14 10.49
CA PRO A 28 -2.99 5.35 11.73
C PRO A 28 -1.95 5.85 12.71
N ILE A 29 -2.10 5.48 13.98
CA ILE A 29 -1.13 5.86 15.03
C ILE A 29 0.23 5.24 14.70
N HIS A 30 0.26 3.97 14.34
CA HIS A 30 1.45 3.26 13.90
C HIS A 30 1.26 2.83 12.45
N ALA A 31 1.95 3.50 11.55
CA ALA A 31 1.89 3.18 10.13
C ALA A 31 2.93 2.10 9.79
N ARG A 32 2.51 1.15 8.97
CA ARG A 32 3.39 0.13 8.39
C ARG A 32 3.33 0.21 6.88
N ILE A 33 4.35 -0.34 6.24
CA ILE A 33 4.40 -0.45 4.78
C ILE A 33 4.60 -1.91 4.40
N SER A 34 4.54 -2.20 3.11
CA SER A 34 4.85 -3.53 2.58
C SER A 34 6.19 -3.53 1.87
N THR A 35 6.79 -4.72 1.74
CA THR A 35 7.97 -4.90 0.90
C THR A 35 7.68 -4.59 -0.57
N ILE A 36 6.42 -4.72 -0.99
CA ILE A 36 5.98 -4.33 -2.35
C ILE A 36 6.16 -2.82 -2.55
N THR A 37 5.81 -2.02 -1.54
CA THR A 37 6.03 -0.56 -1.60
C THR A 37 7.52 -0.24 -1.76
N LEU A 38 8.39 -0.93 -1.04
CA LEU A 38 9.84 -0.74 -1.19
C LEU A 38 10.29 -1.06 -2.62
N ALA A 39 9.78 -2.14 -3.20
CA ALA A 39 10.08 -2.52 -4.58
C ALA A 39 9.57 -1.47 -5.58
N GLU A 40 8.37 -0.95 -5.38
CA GLU A 40 7.82 0.10 -6.25
C GLU A 40 8.63 1.40 -6.18
N LEU A 41 9.04 1.80 -4.98
CA LEU A 41 9.92 2.95 -4.81
C LEU A 41 11.27 2.73 -5.49
N GLY A 42 11.80 1.50 -5.43
CA GLY A 42 13.02 1.11 -6.14
C GLY A 42 12.89 1.22 -7.66
N ILE A 43 11.76 0.80 -8.20
CA ILE A 43 11.47 0.97 -9.64
C ILE A 43 11.48 2.46 -10.00
N GLY A 44 10.88 3.30 -9.15
CA GLY A 44 10.88 4.75 -9.35
C GLY A 44 12.29 5.34 -9.42
N ILE A 45 13.24 4.79 -8.66
CA ILE A 45 14.65 5.19 -8.73
C ILE A 45 15.24 4.79 -10.08
N ALA A 46 15.02 3.54 -10.50
CA ALA A 46 15.53 3.02 -11.77
C ALA A 46 15.03 3.82 -12.99
N LEU A 47 13.82 4.40 -12.88
CA LEU A 47 13.17 5.16 -13.94
C LEU A 47 13.36 6.68 -13.79
N ALA A 48 14.20 7.13 -12.87
CA ALA A 48 14.40 8.56 -12.64
C ALA A 48 14.91 9.27 -13.91
N PRO A 49 14.27 10.40 -14.32
CA PRO A 49 14.62 11.06 -15.59
C PRO A 49 15.90 11.91 -15.52
N SER A 50 16.44 12.15 -14.34
CA SER A 50 17.64 12.96 -14.16
C SER A 50 18.43 12.51 -12.93
N PRO A 51 19.74 12.85 -12.85
CA PRO A 51 20.52 12.55 -11.65
C PRO A 51 19.96 13.21 -10.38
N GLN A 52 19.37 14.39 -10.49
CA GLN A 52 18.77 15.10 -9.36
C GLN A 52 17.55 14.35 -8.82
N ILE A 53 16.69 13.89 -9.71
CA ILE A 53 15.49 13.11 -9.31
C ILE A 53 15.91 11.74 -8.75
N LEU A 54 16.92 11.12 -9.35
CA LEU A 54 17.47 9.86 -8.84
C LEU A 54 17.95 10.02 -7.40
N ALA A 55 18.69 11.08 -7.10
CA ALA A 55 19.20 11.34 -5.76
C ALA A 55 18.07 11.56 -4.76
N LEU A 56 17.04 12.34 -5.13
CA LEU A 56 15.88 12.59 -4.28
C LEU A 56 15.10 11.31 -3.98
N ARG A 57 14.87 10.49 -4.99
CA ARG A 57 14.13 9.22 -4.82
C ARG A 57 14.93 8.20 -4.01
N THR A 58 16.24 8.17 -4.18
CA THR A 58 17.12 7.30 -3.38
C THR A 58 17.09 7.70 -1.90
N GLU A 59 17.18 9.00 -1.63
CA GLU A 59 17.10 9.52 -0.26
C GLU A 59 15.74 9.18 0.38
N ARG A 60 14.64 9.35 -0.37
CA ARG A 60 13.30 8.99 0.10
C ARG A 60 13.21 7.51 0.46
N LEU A 61 13.74 6.62 -0.37
CA LEU A 61 13.70 5.18 -0.09
C LEU A 61 14.42 4.86 1.21
N LEU A 62 15.59 5.44 1.44
CA LEU A 62 16.35 5.25 2.67
C LEU A 62 15.59 5.75 3.90
N GLU A 63 14.95 6.91 3.78
CA GLU A 63 14.13 7.47 4.86
C GLU A 63 12.93 6.56 5.19
N VAL A 64 12.27 6.04 4.16
CA VAL A 64 11.12 5.14 4.33
C VAL A 64 11.55 3.83 4.98
N GLU A 65 12.65 3.24 4.55
CA GLU A 65 13.17 2.01 5.17
C GLU A 65 13.52 2.22 6.65
N HIS A 66 13.98 3.41 7.01
CA HIS A 66 14.33 3.76 8.38
C HIS A 66 13.10 4.03 9.26
N ALA A 67 12.07 4.66 8.68
CA ALA A 67 10.91 5.15 9.42
C ALA A 67 9.83 4.09 9.63
N PHE A 68 9.74 3.08 8.77
CA PHE A 68 8.62 2.14 8.77
C PHE A 68 9.08 0.69 8.79
N ASP A 69 8.34 -0.15 9.54
CA ASP A 69 8.49 -1.59 9.46
C ASP A 69 7.80 -2.11 8.20
N ALA A 70 8.51 -2.91 7.41
CA ALA A 70 7.97 -3.49 6.18
C ALA A 70 7.45 -4.91 6.43
N LEU A 71 6.19 -5.13 6.06
CA LEU A 71 5.55 -6.44 6.12
C LEU A 71 5.80 -7.20 4.83
N HIS A 72 6.07 -8.49 4.95
CA HIS A 72 6.45 -9.33 3.81
C HIS A 72 5.23 -9.89 3.07
N PHE A 73 5.40 -10.11 1.76
CA PHE A 73 4.47 -10.90 0.97
C PHE A 73 4.73 -12.38 1.26
N CYS A 74 4.16 -12.87 2.34
CA CYS A 74 4.37 -14.24 2.84
C CYS A 74 3.45 -15.25 2.14
N PRO A 75 3.63 -16.58 2.38
CA PRO A 75 2.74 -17.58 1.75
C PRO A 75 1.25 -17.37 2.03
N SER A 76 0.89 -16.92 3.24
CA SER A 76 -0.50 -16.58 3.56
C SER A 76 -1.02 -15.43 2.72
N ALA A 77 -0.20 -14.39 2.50
CA ALA A 77 -0.54 -13.27 1.65
C ALA A 77 -0.70 -13.73 0.19
N ALA A 78 0.16 -14.63 -0.27
CA ALA A 78 0.06 -15.18 -1.62
C ALA A 78 -1.28 -15.93 -1.82
N ARG A 79 -1.71 -16.70 -0.84
CA ARG A 79 -3.02 -17.36 -0.89
C ARG A 79 -4.17 -16.36 -0.86
N ARG A 80 -4.08 -15.32 -0.04
CA ARG A 80 -5.10 -14.25 0.01
C ARG A 80 -5.15 -13.47 -1.31
N PHE A 81 -4.00 -13.25 -1.93
CA PHE A 81 -3.90 -12.66 -3.27
C PHE A 81 -4.74 -13.43 -4.28
N THR A 82 -4.68 -14.77 -4.26
CA THR A 82 -5.49 -15.60 -5.16
C THR A 82 -6.99 -15.37 -4.92
N THR A 83 -7.41 -15.31 -3.68
CA THR A 83 -8.82 -15.02 -3.33
C THR A 83 -9.24 -13.66 -3.86
N MET A 84 -8.41 -12.66 -3.69
CA MET A 84 -8.68 -11.30 -4.17
C MET A 84 -8.73 -11.22 -5.69
N ALA A 85 -7.83 -11.92 -6.37
CA ALA A 85 -7.85 -12.00 -7.83
C ALA A 85 -9.16 -12.60 -8.34
N LYS A 86 -9.67 -13.63 -7.67
CA LYS A 86 -10.98 -14.23 -7.99
C LYS A 86 -12.11 -13.22 -7.83
N LEU A 87 -12.09 -12.41 -6.76
CA LEU A 87 -13.12 -11.39 -6.54
C LEU A 87 -13.08 -10.32 -7.63
N VAL A 88 -11.89 -9.89 -8.04
CA VAL A 88 -11.72 -8.90 -9.10
C VAL A 88 -12.24 -9.44 -10.44
N VAL A 89 -11.89 -10.67 -10.79
CA VAL A 89 -12.35 -11.33 -12.02
C VAL A 89 -13.87 -11.51 -12.01
N ALA A 90 -14.45 -11.88 -10.86
CA ALA A 90 -15.89 -12.07 -10.73
C ALA A 90 -16.68 -10.77 -11.01
N GLU A 91 -16.06 -9.61 -10.78
CA GLU A 91 -16.65 -8.31 -11.11
C GLU A 91 -16.36 -7.85 -12.54
N GLY A 92 -15.76 -8.71 -13.37
CA GLY A 92 -15.43 -8.38 -14.75
C GLY A 92 -14.22 -7.46 -14.90
N ARG A 93 -13.41 -7.30 -13.84
CA ARG A 93 -12.22 -6.44 -13.86
C ARG A 93 -10.98 -7.23 -14.22
N ASN A 94 -10.00 -6.54 -14.79
CA ASN A 94 -8.72 -7.16 -15.13
C ASN A 94 -7.74 -6.97 -13.96
N GLN A 95 -7.21 -8.09 -13.42
CA GLN A 95 -6.27 -8.07 -12.30
C GLN A 95 -4.83 -7.72 -12.73
N LYS A 96 -4.46 -7.85 -14.00
CA LYS A 96 -3.08 -7.65 -14.46
C LYS A 96 -2.50 -6.26 -14.18
N PRO A 97 -3.20 -5.15 -14.48
CA PRO A 97 -2.66 -3.82 -14.21
C PRO A 97 -2.55 -3.48 -12.72
N ARG A 98 -3.09 -4.34 -11.83
CA ARG A 98 -3.24 -4.06 -10.41
C ARG A 98 -2.57 -5.11 -9.53
N LYS A 99 -1.61 -5.85 -10.07
CA LYS A 99 -0.95 -6.92 -9.31
C LYS A 99 -0.31 -6.40 -8.03
N CYS A 100 0.44 -5.30 -8.10
CA CYS A 100 1.10 -4.74 -6.92
C CYS A 100 0.08 -4.26 -5.89
N ASP A 101 -1.00 -3.62 -6.32
CA ASP A 101 -2.07 -3.19 -5.43
C ASP A 101 -2.71 -4.37 -4.71
N LEU A 102 -2.98 -5.46 -5.44
CA LEU A 102 -3.55 -6.67 -4.86
C LEU A 102 -2.58 -7.35 -3.89
N MET A 103 -1.28 -7.32 -4.18
CA MET A 103 -0.26 -7.85 -3.26
C MET A 103 -0.23 -7.06 -1.95
N ILE A 104 -0.27 -5.74 -2.04
CA ILE A 104 -0.32 -4.87 -0.86
C ILE A 104 -1.62 -5.14 -0.07
N ALA A 105 -2.75 -5.21 -0.75
CA ALA A 105 -4.04 -5.50 -0.13
C ALA A 105 -4.04 -6.86 0.57
N ALA A 106 -3.42 -7.87 -0.04
CA ALA A 106 -3.31 -9.21 0.55
C ALA A 106 -2.48 -9.19 1.84
N ILE A 107 -1.39 -8.42 1.86
CA ILE A 107 -0.56 -8.24 3.07
C ILE A 107 -1.38 -7.60 4.18
N ALA A 108 -2.12 -6.54 3.88
CA ALA A 108 -2.99 -5.88 4.86
C ALA A 108 -4.03 -6.86 5.42
N SER A 109 -4.69 -7.59 4.53
CA SER A 109 -5.77 -8.52 4.88
C SER A 109 -5.31 -9.64 5.81
N VAL A 110 -4.20 -10.30 5.51
CA VAL A 110 -3.72 -11.42 6.35
C VAL A 110 -3.16 -10.96 7.69
N ASN A 111 -2.83 -9.69 7.84
CA ASN A 111 -2.37 -9.11 9.09
C ASN A 111 -3.50 -8.38 9.83
N ASP A 112 -4.74 -8.49 9.35
CA ASP A 112 -5.91 -7.81 9.93
C ASP A 112 -5.72 -6.30 10.09
N LEU A 113 -5.05 -5.68 9.11
CA LEU A 113 -4.79 -4.26 9.10
C LEU A 113 -5.68 -3.56 8.08
N PRO A 114 -6.20 -2.36 8.41
CA PRO A 114 -6.81 -1.53 7.37
C PRO A 114 -5.74 -1.05 6.39
N LEU A 115 -6.13 -0.93 5.12
CA LEU A 115 -5.27 -0.38 4.07
C LEU A 115 -5.68 1.07 3.80
N TYR A 116 -4.72 1.98 3.98
CA TYR A 116 -4.89 3.39 3.69
C TYR A 116 -4.45 3.66 2.25
N THR A 117 -5.31 4.28 1.46
CA THR A 117 -5.02 4.56 0.06
C THR A 117 -5.63 5.89 -0.39
N ARG A 118 -4.99 6.51 -1.39
CA ARG A 118 -5.54 7.67 -2.09
C ARG A 118 -6.37 7.28 -3.31
N ASN A 119 -6.36 6.00 -3.68
CA ASN A 119 -7.05 5.48 -4.86
C ASN A 119 -7.99 4.34 -4.49
N PRO A 120 -9.09 4.62 -3.75
CA PRO A 120 -9.98 3.55 -3.27
C PRO A 120 -10.62 2.75 -4.40
N ASP A 121 -10.83 3.35 -5.58
CA ASP A 121 -11.42 2.66 -6.72
C ASP A 121 -10.57 1.49 -7.22
N ASP A 122 -9.27 1.50 -6.97
CA ASP A 122 -8.37 0.41 -7.36
C ASP A 122 -8.65 -0.88 -6.58
N PHE A 123 -9.39 -0.78 -5.48
CA PHE A 123 -9.66 -1.90 -4.58
C PHE A 123 -11.13 -2.31 -4.53
N LYS A 124 -11.92 -1.89 -5.52
CA LYS A 124 -13.34 -2.26 -5.60
C LYS A 124 -13.51 -3.78 -5.64
N GLY A 125 -14.51 -4.26 -4.90
CA GLY A 125 -14.83 -5.68 -4.86
C GLY A 125 -14.11 -6.46 -3.77
N LEU A 126 -13.18 -5.83 -3.04
CA LEU A 126 -12.40 -6.48 -2.00
C LEU A 126 -13.00 -6.35 -0.59
N ASP A 127 -14.14 -5.68 -0.45
CA ASP A 127 -14.79 -5.43 0.85
C ASP A 127 -14.93 -6.68 1.73
N PRO A 128 -15.23 -7.89 1.19
CA PRO A 128 -15.35 -9.07 2.04
C PRO A 128 -14.08 -9.47 2.78
N VAL A 129 -12.91 -9.07 2.29
CA VAL A 129 -11.61 -9.50 2.83
C VAL A 129 -10.69 -8.35 3.19
N LEU A 130 -11.11 -7.10 2.99
CA LEU A 130 -10.24 -5.93 3.17
C LEU A 130 -11.00 -4.77 3.79
N THR A 131 -10.42 -4.15 4.81
CA THR A 131 -10.87 -2.86 5.33
C THR A 131 -10.08 -1.76 4.63
N LEU A 132 -10.75 -0.89 3.89
CA LEU A 132 -10.14 0.17 3.10
C LEU A 132 -10.44 1.53 3.72
N ILE A 133 -9.41 2.37 3.86
CA ILE A 133 -9.55 3.72 4.40
C ILE A 133 -9.02 4.71 3.38
N PRO A 134 -9.89 5.45 2.69
CA PRO A 134 -9.46 6.51 1.78
C PRO A 134 -8.86 7.69 2.53
N VAL A 135 -7.82 8.27 2.00
CA VAL A 135 -7.18 9.48 2.55
C VAL A 135 -6.88 10.53 1.50
#